data_179f20f8633deab050140fdf8b895d8b
#
_entry.id   179f20f8633deab050140fdf8b895d8b
#
_cell.length_a   1.000
_cell.length_b   1.000
_cell.length_c   1.000
_cell.angle_alpha   90.00
_cell.angle_beta   90.00
_cell.angle_gamma   90.00
#
_symmetry.space_group_name_H-M   'P 1'
#
loop_
_entity.id
_entity.type
_entity.pdbx_description
1 polymer ?
#
loop_
_entity_poly.entity_id
_entity_poly.type
_entity_poly.pdbx_seq_one_letter_code
_entity_poly.pdbx_strand_id
1 'polypeptide(L)'
;AVFTHPSIGTVGYSEQAAREKFGAVTVYRSEFKALKHTLSGSGERTLMKLVVDSASDRVVGLHMVGADAGEIVQGFAVAMKAGATKAVFDSTIGIHPTMAEEFVTMREPVRA
;
A
#
# COMPACT_ATOMS: atom_id res chain seq x y z
N ALA A 1 -1.92 -0.23 13.76
CA ALA A 1 -1.50 -1.56 13.26
C ALA A 1 -2.09 -2.66 14.13
N VAL A 2 -2.38 -3.77 13.52
CA VAL A 2 -2.91 -4.94 14.23
C VAL A 2 -1.86 -6.04 14.10
N PHE A 3 -1.38 -6.51 15.25
CA PHE A 3 -0.31 -7.51 15.30
C PHE A 3 -0.91 -8.91 15.40
N THR A 4 -1.58 -9.30 14.34
CA THR A 4 -2.10 -10.64 14.19
C THR A 4 -1.17 -11.43 13.26
N HIS A 5 -1.60 -12.57 12.82
CA HIS A 5 -0.84 -13.36 11.87
C HIS A 5 -1.76 -13.71 10.69
N PRO A 6 -1.63 -13.02 9.53
CA PRO A 6 -0.63 -11.97 9.23
C PRO A 6 -0.97 -10.65 9.90
N SER A 7 0.03 -9.75 9.98
CA SER A 7 -0.21 -8.42 10.52
C SER A 7 -0.91 -7.52 9.50
N ILE A 8 -1.61 -6.52 10.05
CA ILE A 8 -2.35 -5.55 9.24
C ILE A 8 -1.87 -4.16 9.60
N GLY A 9 -1.51 -3.38 8.60
CA GLY A 9 -1.18 -1.98 8.77
C GLY A 9 -2.06 -1.13 7.88
N THR A 10 -2.53 0.00 8.40
CA THR A 10 -3.41 0.87 7.65
C THR A 10 -3.17 2.31 8.06
N VAL A 11 -3.20 3.22 7.10
CA VAL A 11 -3.11 4.66 7.34
C VAL A 11 -4.01 5.37 6.35
N GLY A 12 -4.66 6.44 6.80
CA GLY A 12 -5.53 7.24 5.95
C GLY A 12 -6.89 6.61 5.72
N TYR A 13 -7.47 6.92 4.58
CA TYR A 13 -8.84 6.57 4.27
C TYR A 13 -8.97 5.19 3.66
N SER A 14 -10.06 4.50 4.01
CA SER A 14 -10.49 3.33 3.24
C SER A 14 -10.98 3.83 1.89
N GLU A 15 -11.15 2.90 0.95
CA GLU A 15 -11.67 3.26 -0.37
C GLU A 15 -13.04 3.93 -0.25
N GLN A 16 -13.94 3.37 0.57
CA GLN A 16 -15.26 3.91 0.73
C GLN A 16 -15.23 5.31 1.34
N ALA A 17 -14.46 5.50 2.40
CA ALA A 17 -14.36 6.80 3.06
C ALA A 17 -13.74 7.84 2.13
N ALA A 18 -12.77 7.44 1.33
CA ALA A 18 -12.14 8.33 0.37
C ALA A 18 -13.12 8.76 -0.71
N ARG A 19 -13.95 7.84 -1.21
CA ARG A 19 -14.96 8.19 -2.20
C ARG A 19 -15.96 9.19 -1.65
N GLU A 20 -16.34 9.03 -0.39
CA GLU A 20 -17.26 9.96 0.27
C GLU A 20 -16.64 11.33 0.46
N LYS A 21 -15.36 11.38 0.80
CA LYS A 21 -14.66 12.63 1.09
C LYS A 21 -14.22 13.36 -0.17
N PHE A 22 -13.65 12.65 -1.14
CA PHE A 22 -12.99 13.25 -2.30
C PHE A 22 -13.77 13.07 -3.61
N GLY A 23 -14.73 12.18 -3.64
CA GLY A 23 -15.44 11.85 -4.88
C GLY A 23 -14.70 10.78 -5.66
N ALA A 24 -14.10 11.17 -6.78
CA ALA A 24 -13.40 10.21 -7.63
C ALA A 24 -12.07 9.80 -7.00
N VAL A 25 -11.87 8.49 -6.85
CA VAL A 25 -10.59 7.96 -6.36
C VAL A 25 -10.10 6.89 -7.33
N THR A 26 -8.79 6.71 -7.36
CA THR A 26 -8.14 5.65 -8.13
C THR A 26 -7.50 4.70 -7.13
N VAL A 27 -7.73 3.40 -7.32
CA VAL A 27 -7.24 2.38 -6.40
C VAL A 27 -6.21 1.52 -7.09
N TYR A 28 -5.10 1.29 -6.41
CA TYR A 28 -4.06 0.37 -6.86
C TYR A 28 -3.98 -0.76 -5.84
N ARG A 29 -3.88 -1.98 -6.34
CA ARG A 29 -3.89 -3.16 -5.47
C ARG A 29 -2.94 -4.20 -6.03
N SER A 30 -2.17 -4.80 -5.14
CA SER A 30 -1.28 -5.89 -5.49
C SER A 30 -1.43 -6.99 -4.43
N GLU A 31 -1.52 -8.22 -4.89
CA GLU A 31 -1.61 -9.37 -4.00
C GLU A 31 -0.63 -10.41 -4.53
N PHE A 32 0.28 -10.84 -3.67
CA PHE A 32 1.28 -11.80 -4.09
C PHE A 32 1.69 -12.70 -2.94
N LYS A 33 2.34 -13.80 -3.29
CA LYS A 33 2.86 -14.75 -2.33
C LYS A 33 4.32 -14.43 -2.09
N ALA A 34 4.69 -14.27 -0.83
CA ALA A 34 6.06 -13.91 -0.50
C ALA A 34 7.00 -15.07 -0.85
N LEU A 35 8.08 -14.75 -1.55
CA LEU A 35 9.00 -15.76 -2.05
C LEU A 35 9.94 -16.33 -0.99
N LYS A 36 10.19 -15.60 0.05
CA LYS A 36 11.25 -15.95 0.99
C LYS A 36 10.86 -16.96 2.05
N HIS A 37 9.69 -17.52 1.99
CA HIS A 37 9.22 -18.42 3.02
C HIS A 37 9.53 -19.87 2.74
N THR A 38 10.76 -20.09 2.34
CA THR A 38 11.17 -21.45 1.96
C THR A 38 11.32 -22.37 3.15
N LEU A 39 11.81 -21.83 4.26
CA LEU A 39 12.08 -22.66 5.42
C LEU A 39 10.82 -23.08 6.14
N SER A 40 9.86 -22.21 6.23
CA SER A 40 8.61 -22.52 6.92
C SER A 40 7.60 -23.20 6.02
N GLY A 41 7.82 -23.16 4.73
CA GLY A 41 6.85 -23.65 3.76
C GLY A 41 5.58 -22.84 3.74
N SER A 42 5.56 -21.74 4.42
CA SER A 42 4.38 -20.93 4.56
C SER A 42 4.27 -19.98 3.37
N GLY A 43 3.27 -20.18 2.56
CA GLY A 43 3.01 -19.32 1.44
C GLY A 43 2.06 -18.20 1.79
N GLU A 44 2.39 -17.40 2.78
CA GLU A 44 1.51 -16.30 3.19
C GLU A 44 1.37 -15.29 2.08
N ARG A 45 0.12 -14.91 1.82
CA ARG A 45 -0.16 -13.90 0.82
C ARG A 45 0.03 -12.52 1.43
N THR A 46 0.53 -11.61 0.61
CA THR A 46 0.68 -10.21 0.96
C THR A 46 -0.25 -9.40 0.10
N LEU A 47 -1.00 -8.51 0.73
CA LEU A 47 -1.92 -7.61 0.03
C LEU A 47 -1.47 -6.19 0.30
N MET A 48 -1.35 -5.39 -0.75
CA MET A 48 -1.04 -3.98 -0.66
C MET A 48 -2.04 -3.17 -1.47
N LYS A 49 -2.46 -2.04 -0.93
CA LYS A 49 -3.49 -1.23 -1.57
C LYS A 49 -3.20 0.24 -1.36
N LEU A 50 -3.29 1.00 -2.44
CA LEU A 50 -3.21 2.46 -2.40
C LEU A 50 -4.54 3.03 -2.83
N VAL A 51 -4.99 4.06 -2.11
CA VAL A 51 -6.18 4.83 -2.47
C VAL A 51 -5.71 6.23 -2.80
N VAL A 52 -5.99 6.69 -4.01
CA VAL A 52 -5.48 7.95 -4.54
C VAL A 52 -6.65 8.86 -4.89
N ASP A 53 -6.59 10.11 -4.42
CA ASP A 53 -7.54 11.13 -4.83
C ASP A 53 -7.26 11.48 -6.29
N SER A 54 -8.18 11.15 -7.18
CA SER A 54 -7.96 11.30 -8.61
C SER A 54 -7.70 12.74 -9.03
N ALA A 55 -8.30 13.71 -8.35
CA ALA A 55 -8.14 15.11 -8.73
C ALA A 55 -6.76 15.67 -8.39
N SER A 56 -6.23 15.32 -7.20
CA SER A 56 -4.95 15.87 -6.74
C SER A 56 -3.78 14.91 -6.93
N ASP A 57 -4.06 13.66 -7.24
CA ASP A 57 -3.07 12.59 -7.31
C ASP A 57 -2.47 12.24 -5.95
N ARG A 58 -2.97 12.81 -4.86
CA ARG A 58 -2.45 12.52 -3.52
C ARG A 58 -2.84 11.12 -3.08
N VAL A 59 -1.89 10.43 -2.47
CA VAL A 59 -2.16 9.15 -1.83
C VAL A 59 -2.84 9.44 -0.50
N VAL A 60 -4.11 9.05 -0.38
CA VAL A 60 -4.92 9.36 0.80
C VAL A 60 -5.22 8.12 1.65
N GLY A 61 -4.93 6.94 1.16
CA GLY A 61 -5.03 5.72 1.92
C GLY A 61 -3.97 4.73 1.50
N LEU A 62 -3.42 4.00 2.48
CA LEU A 62 -2.39 3.00 2.21
C LEU A 62 -2.59 1.87 3.22
N HIS A 63 -2.77 0.67 2.69
CA HIS A 63 -3.15 -0.48 3.49
C HIS A 63 -2.33 -1.70 3.10
N MET A 64 -1.98 -2.49 4.09
CA MET A 64 -1.19 -3.70 3.86
C MET A 64 -1.61 -4.81 4.81
N VAL A 65 -1.68 -6.01 4.27
CA VAL A 65 -1.81 -7.24 5.05
C VAL A 65 -0.59 -8.09 4.69
N GLY A 66 0.21 -8.45 5.68
CA GLY A 66 1.40 -9.24 5.42
C GLY A 66 2.45 -9.05 6.50
N ALA A 67 3.58 -9.74 6.34
CA ALA A 67 4.67 -9.64 7.29
C ALA A 67 5.18 -8.21 7.38
N ASP A 68 5.39 -7.74 8.60
CA ASP A 68 5.92 -6.41 8.90
C ASP A 68 5.04 -5.26 8.41
N ALA A 69 3.74 -5.50 8.21
CA ALA A 69 2.84 -4.48 7.69
C ALA A 69 2.88 -3.19 8.49
N GLY A 70 2.89 -3.29 9.83
CA GLY A 70 2.92 -2.10 10.67
C GLY A 70 4.17 -1.27 10.46
N GLU A 71 5.33 -1.91 10.39
CA GLU A 71 6.60 -1.22 10.19
C GLU A 71 6.66 -0.54 8.81
N ILE A 72 6.20 -1.25 7.78
CA ILE A 72 6.23 -0.72 6.42
C ILE A 72 5.27 0.46 6.29
N VAL A 73 4.04 0.32 6.79
CA VAL A 73 3.03 1.37 6.70
C VAL A 73 3.46 2.61 7.48
N GLN A 74 4.11 2.43 8.62
CA GLN A 74 4.61 3.57 9.40
C GLN A 74 5.54 4.45 8.57
N GLY A 75 6.43 3.84 7.79
CA GLY A 75 7.33 4.60 6.93
C GLY A 75 6.59 5.40 5.88
N PHE A 76 5.59 4.80 5.25
CA PHE A 76 4.81 5.50 4.23
C PHE A 76 3.88 6.56 4.82
N ALA A 77 3.49 6.42 6.09
CA ALA A 77 2.65 7.42 6.74
C ALA A 77 3.30 8.80 6.74
N VAL A 78 4.63 8.84 6.90
CA VAL A 78 5.38 10.10 6.86
C VAL A 78 5.24 10.75 5.48
N ALA A 79 5.38 9.97 4.42
CA ALA A 79 5.23 10.48 3.06
C ALA A 79 3.83 11.02 2.81
N MET A 80 2.81 10.32 3.31
CA MET A 80 1.42 10.76 3.15
C MET A 80 1.17 12.03 3.93
N LYS A 81 1.72 12.16 5.11
CA LYS A 81 1.62 13.38 5.91
C LYS A 81 2.21 14.57 5.17
N ALA A 82 3.27 14.36 4.41
CA ALA A 82 3.89 15.37 3.59
C ALA A 82 3.12 15.68 2.30
N GLY A 83 2.05 14.96 2.05
CA GLY A 83 1.21 15.18 0.87
C GLY A 83 1.71 14.51 -0.40
N ALA A 84 2.43 13.40 -0.27
CA ALA A 84 2.99 12.71 -1.44
C ALA A 84 1.91 12.28 -2.41
N THR A 85 2.18 12.43 -3.70
CA THR A 85 1.29 12.05 -4.77
C THR A 85 1.67 10.67 -5.31
N LYS A 86 0.77 10.08 -6.10
CA LYS A 86 1.09 8.83 -6.78
C LYS A 86 2.30 9.00 -7.69
N ALA A 87 2.42 10.18 -8.33
CA ALA A 87 3.59 10.48 -9.15
C ALA A 87 4.88 10.43 -8.35
N VAL A 88 4.87 10.93 -7.11
CA VAL A 88 6.04 10.84 -6.22
C VAL A 88 6.35 9.39 -5.90
N PHE A 89 5.33 8.59 -5.59
CA PHE A 89 5.53 7.16 -5.34
C PHE A 89 6.17 6.50 -6.57
N ASP A 90 5.65 6.77 -7.75
CA ASP A 90 6.13 6.15 -8.98
C ASP A 90 7.58 6.55 -9.31
N SER A 91 7.99 7.74 -8.91
CA SER A 91 9.35 8.22 -9.17
C SER A 91 10.37 7.77 -8.13
N THR A 92 9.91 7.14 -7.05
CA THR A 92 10.79 6.67 -5.99
C THR A 92 11.42 5.35 -6.40
N ILE A 93 12.73 5.25 -6.20
CA ILE A 93 13.44 4.02 -6.53
C ILE A 93 13.18 2.99 -5.42
N GLY A 94 12.66 1.84 -5.82
CA GLY A 94 12.41 0.77 -4.88
C GLY A 94 13.70 0.07 -4.47
N ILE A 95 13.77 -0.32 -3.22
CA ILE A 95 14.90 -1.09 -2.72
C ILE A 95 14.59 -2.57 -2.95
N HIS A 96 15.35 -3.19 -3.82
CA HIS A 96 15.13 -4.59 -4.20
C HIS A 96 16.13 -5.50 -3.50
N PRO A 97 15.71 -6.63 -2.96
CA PRO A 97 14.31 -7.10 -2.88
C PRO A 97 13.68 -6.73 -1.54
N THR A 98 12.63 -5.92 -1.55
CA THR A 98 11.85 -5.65 -0.35
C THR A 98 10.37 -5.69 -0.69
N MET A 99 9.54 -5.98 0.31
CA MET A 99 8.10 -5.93 0.09
C MET A 99 7.62 -4.51 -0.11
N ALA A 100 8.26 -3.56 0.57
CA ALA A 100 7.87 -2.16 0.50
C ALA A 100 7.98 -1.59 -0.91
N GLU A 101 8.89 -2.13 -1.73
CA GLU A 101 9.07 -1.61 -3.09
C GLU A 101 7.80 -1.74 -3.92
N GLU A 102 6.93 -2.67 -3.59
CA GLU A 102 5.69 -2.85 -4.34
C GLU A 102 4.83 -1.57 -4.29
N PHE A 103 4.87 -0.83 -3.20
CA PHE A 103 4.10 0.41 -3.11
C PHE A 103 4.57 1.48 -4.11
N VAL A 104 5.79 1.41 -4.58
CA VAL A 104 6.30 2.40 -5.53
C VAL A 104 6.36 1.85 -6.97
N THR A 105 5.92 0.61 -7.17
CA THR A 105 5.95 -0.02 -8.49
C THR A 105 4.57 -0.34 -9.05
N MET A 106 3.50 -0.12 -8.29
CA MET A 106 2.13 -0.37 -8.78
C MET A 106 1.73 0.68 -9.81
N ARG A 107 1.53 0.25 -11.04
CA ARG A 107 1.21 1.15 -12.17
C ARG A 107 -0.20 0.97 -12.70
N GLU A 108 -0.81 -0.19 -12.45
CA GLU A 108 -2.10 -0.52 -13.03
C GLU A 108 -3.22 -0.29 -12.01
N PRO A 109 -4.11 0.67 -12.25
CA PRO A 109 -5.23 0.86 -11.32
C PRO A 109 -6.23 -0.28 -11.41
N VAL A 110 -6.91 -0.51 -10.30
CA VAL A 110 -8.00 -1.48 -10.25
C VAL A 110 -9.17 -0.91 -11.05
N ARG A 111 -9.72 -1.73 -11.90
CA ARG A 111 -10.91 -1.33 -12.67
C ARG A 111 -12.13 -1.36 -11.76
N ALA A 112 -12.94 -0.33 -11.91
CA ALA A 112 -14.18 -0.24 -11.18
C ALA A 112 -15.20 -1.26 -11.65
#